data_ae58716ef751f464ce903ee1b4ab2fc8
#
_entry.id   ae58716ef751f464ce903ee1b4ab2fc8
#
_cell.length_a   1.000
_cell.length_b   1.000
_cell.length_c   1.000
_cell.angle_alpha   90.00
_cell.angle_beta   90.00
_cell.angle_gamma   90.00
#
_symmetry.space_group_name_H-M   'P 1'
#
loop_
_entity.id
_entity.type
_entity.pdbx_description
1 polymer ?
#
loop_
_entity_poly.entity_id
_entity_poly.type
_entity_poly.pdbx_seq_one_letter_code
_entity_poly.pdbx_strand_id
1 'polypeptide(L)'
;TTEGKLYKYRAVNKFSLSNLENGTMYCSSPKEFNDPFDCKLAMRMTSLGQTMWKHYVNAIINGYKLVEQEDKGKVNINDYTGNDKRIVQALLENSLYSDFFELRKQIEDKMGAGQSVYSMLIDNKAMVSKIMSVLLEESISENVAELMINEGKYLVEHFGEEELLAMNSNDFKLEDIAKRFQIKEDIDEIDTYFEISTKVCPQSDNDIKKKQSEIHEQEKQIQKIMDQNFAVGCLTTDYRNNLMWSHYADGHKGFCIEYDFKDLKNINNLLPVAYSTDRPSIPLECIYNNSKDMNTEVTKALYIALLTKDNIWEYENEWRIIISATGGKNIEMPPISAIYLGAQMPEGDKKKLIEIANKKKIPVKQMVVDRGVYALHAQECAYINQ
;
A
#
# COMPACT_ATOMS: atom_id res chain seq x y z
N THR A 1 19.09 16.64 3.77
CA THR A 1 19.78 17.65 2.92
C THR A 1 21.04 18.10 3.60
N THR A 2 22.16 18.19 2.88
CA THR A 2 23.48 18.59 3.42
C THR A 2 23.50 20.02 3.96
N GLU A 3 22.55 20.86 3.59
CA GLU A 3 22.45 22.27 3.99
C GLU A 3 21.24 22.62 4.85
N GLY A 4 20.32 21.68 5.11
CA GLY A 4 19.10 21.93 5.90
C GLY A 4 18.10 22.85 5.22
N LYS A 5 18.19 23.05 3.89
CA LYS A 5 17.31 23.93 3.13
C LYS A 5 16.29 23.13 2.32
N LEU A 6 15.03 23.57 2.35
CA LEU A 6 13.96 23.02 1.54
C LEU A 6 13.17 24.16 0.88
N TYR A 7 12.57 23.83 -0.26
CA TYR A 7 11.98 24.79 -1.17
C TYR A 7 10.49 24.50 -1.40
N LYS A 8 9.70 25.59 -1.59
CA LYS A 8 8.27 25.48 -1.94
C LYS A 8 7.96 26.35 -3.12
N TYR A 9 7.57 25.74 -4.23
CA TYR A 9 7.06 26.46 -5.41
C TYR A 9 5.61 26.88 -5.23
N ARG A 10 5.25 28.06 -5.71
CA ARG A 10 3.91 28.65 -5.61
C ARG A 10 3.57 29.51 -6.81
N ALA A 11 2.31 29.41 -7.28
CA ALA A 11 1.70 30.45 -8.11
C ALA A 11 1.42 31.71 -7.27
N VAL A 12 1.42 32.88 -7.88
CA VAL A 12 1.04 34.14 -7.22
C VAL A 12 -0.47 34.25 -7.14
N ASN A 13 -1.02 34.15 -5.94
CA ASN A 13 -2.43 34.34 -5.65
C ASN A 13 -2.62 34.85 -4.21
N LYS A 14 -3.86 35.24 -3.85
CA LYS A 14 -4.16 35.78 -2.52
C LYS A 14 -3.76 34.86 -1.37
N PHE A 15 -3.87 33.53 -1.54
CA PHE A 15 -3.55 32.56 -0.48
C PHE A 15 -2.05 32.39 -0.32
N SER A 16 -1.29 32.29 -1.44
CA SER A 16 0.15 32.16 -1.39
C SER A 16 0.84 33.41 -0.85
N LEU A 17 0.33 34.61 -1.19
CA LEU A 17 0.82 35.87 -0.64
C LEU A 17 0.50 35.99 0.85
N SER A 18 -0.71 35.66 1.29
CA SER A 18 -1.08 35.64 2.70
C SER A 18 -0.23 34.67 3.52
N ASN A 19 0.03 33.48 2.98
CA ASN A 19 0.92 32.52 3.64
C ASN A 19 2.34 33.06 3.77
N LEU A 20 2.87 33.73 2.74
CA LEU A 20 4.18 34.36 2.78
C LEU A 20 4.23 35.49 3.83
N GLU A 21 3.19 36.34 3.88
CA GLU A 21 3.08 37.42 4.86
C GLU A 21 3.01 36.90 6.31
N ASN A 22 2.29 35.80 6.52
CA ASN A 22 2.10 35.22 7.86
C ASN A 22 3.20 34.22 8.25
N GLY A 23 4.13 33.86 7.35
CA GLY A 23 5.16 32.85 7.61
C GLY A 23 4.56 31.44 7.75
N THR A 24 3.46 31.14 7.06
CA THR A 24 2.76 29.88 7.12
C THR A 24 2.82 29.12 5.79
N MET A 25 2.51 27.83 5.84
CA MET A 25 2.32 27.00 4.65
C MET A 25 1.01 26.22 4.78
N TYR A 26 0.24 26.16 3.70
CA TYR A 26 -0.93 25.30 3.64
C TYR A 26 -0.50 23.85 3.34
N CYS A 27 -0.83 22.94 4.26
CA CYS A 27 -0.78 21.51 4.05
C CYS A 27 -2.13 21.05 3.54
N SER A 28 -2.14 20.39 2.39
CA SER A 28 -3.36 19.95 1.70
C SER A 28 -3.83 18.59 2.26
N SER A 29 -5.14 18.36 2.26
CA SER A 29 -5.65 17.00 2.43
C SER A 29 -5.21 16.13 1.24
N PRO A 30 -4.92 14.82 1.43
CA PRO A 30 -4.56 13.92 0.34
C PRO A 30 -5.52 13.94 -0.86
N LYS A 31 -6.82 14.12 -0.61
CA LYS A 31 -7.85 14.24 -1.67
C LYS A 31 -7.69 15.45 -2.59
N GLU A 32 -6.90 16.47 -2.19
CA GLU A 32 -6.67 17.70 -2.96
C GLU A 32 -5.46 17.59 -3.89
N PHE A 33 -4.76 16.45 -3.88
CA PHE A 33 -3.59 16.24 -4.71
C PHE A 33 -4.00 16.09 -6.19
N ASN A 34 -3.12 16.57 -7.08
CA ASN A 34 -3.35 16.55 -8.52
C ASN A 34 -3.11 15.18 -9.15
N ASP A 35 -2.27 14.34 -8.55
CA ASP A 35 -2.03 12.97 -8.99
C ASP A 35 -3.08 12.04 -8.36
N PRO A 36 -3.90 11.32 -9.15
CA PRO A 36 -4.91 10.42 -8.64
C PRO A 36 -4.33 9.20 -7.90
N PHE A 37 -3.05 8.90 -8.08
CA PHE A 37 -2.37 7.79 -7.41
C PHE A 37 -1.64 8.21 -6.13
N ASP A 38 -1.35 9.48 -5.95
CA ASP A 38 -0.61 9.98 -4.79
C ASP A 38 -1.43 9.89 -3.51
N CYS A 39 -0.80 9.41 -2.43
CA CYS A 39 -1.47 9.15 -1.16
C CYS A 39 -2.66 8.19 -1.28
N LYS A 40 -2.59 7.22 -2.19
CA LYS A 40 -3.60 6.17 -2.36
C LYS A 40 -3.03 4.81 -2.00
N LEU A 41 -3.83 4.05 -1.25
CA LEU A 41 -3.55 2.65 -0.95
C LEU A 41 -4.23 1.74 -1.96
N ALA A 42 -3.56 0.67 -2.33
CA ALA A 42 -4.18 -0.46 -2.99
C ALA A 42 -4.45 -1.55 -1.95
N MET A 43 -5.56 -2.24 -2.08
CA MET A 43 -5.74 -3.50 -1.39
C MET A 43 -5.19 -4.61 -2.26
N ARG A 44 -4.31 -5.43 -1.69
CA ARG A 44 -3.76 -6.58 -2.40
C ARG A 44 -4.23 -7.87 -1.75
N MET A 45 -4.77 -8.74 -2.59
CA MET A 45 -5.11 -10.11 -2.23
C MET A 45 -3.89 -11.04 -2.16
N THR A 46 -2.72 -10.56 -2.61
CA THR A 46 -1.51 -11.37 -2.79
C THR A 46 -1.01 -12.04 -1.53
N SER A 47 -1.21 -11.44 -0.36
CA SER A 47 -0.85 -12.09 0.90
C SER A 47 -1.91 -13.10 1.34
N LEU A 48 -3.19 -12.80 1.21
CA LEU A 48 -4.26 -13.73 1.59
C LEU A 48 -4.29 -14.92 0.62
N GLY A 49 -4.30 -14.67 -0.69
CA GLY A 49 -4.26 -15.73 -1.69
C GLY A 49 -3.01 -16.58 -1.56
N GLN A 50 -1.82 -15.99 -1.51
CA GLN A 50 -0.56 -16.72 -1.35
C GLN A 50 -0.44 -17.38 0.02
N THR A 51 -0.90 -16.75 1.10
CA THR A 51 -0.85 -17.31 2.45
C THR A 51 -1.90 -18.40 2.60
N MET A 52 -3.11 -18.20 2.15
CA MET A 52 -4.14 -19.25 2.12
C MET A 52 -3.73 -20.40 1.20
N TRP A 53 -3.17 -20.12 0.03
CA TRP A 53 -2.64 -21.16 -0.87
C TRP A 53 -1.45 -21.90 -0.27
N LYS A 54 -0.46 -21.19 0.28
CA LYS A 54 0.67 -21.83 0.98
C LYS A 54 0.19 -22.70 2.15
N HIS A 55 -0.74 -22.20 2.94
CA HIS A 55 -1.25 -22.97 4.07
C HIS A 55 -2.19 -24.07 3.63
N TYR A 56 -3.05 -23.85 2.64
CA TYR A 56 -3.99 -24.82 2.12
C TYR A 56 -3.28 -25.98 1.38
N VAL A 57 -2.41 -25.66 0.44
CA VAL A 57 -1.63 -26.66 -0.30
C VAL A 57 -0.63 -27.34 0.62
N ASN A 58 0.03 -26.62 1.53
CA ASN A 58 0.91 -27.22 2.52
C ASN A 58 0.13 -28.04 3.57
N ALA A 59 -1.05 -27.60 4.00
CA ALA A 59 -1.87 -28.38 4.93
C ALA A 59 -2.42 -29.66 4.28
N ILE A 60 -2.82 -29.63 3.02
CA ILE A 60 -3.28 -30.82 2.29
C ILE A 60 -2.11 -31.73 1.92
N ILE A 61 -1.03 -31.20 1.35
CA ILE A 61 0.09 -32.00 0.82
C ILE A 61 1.04 -32.42 1.93
N ASN A 62 1.37 -31.55 2.87
CA ASN A 62 2.24 -31.88 3.99
C ASN A 62 1.48 -32.61 5.11
N GLY A 63 0.19 -32.33 5.29
CA GLY A 63 -0.68 -33.17 6.10
C GLY A 63 -0.67 -34.61 5.62
N TYR A 64 -0.71 -34.83 4.31
CA TYR A 64 -0.58 -36.17 3.72
C TYR A 64 0.78 -36.84 4.02
N LYS A 65 1.89 -36.12 3.98
CA LYS A 65 3.24 -36.62 4.34
C LYS A 65 3.45 -36.76 5.83
N LEU A 66 2.89 -35.90 6.67
CA LEU A 66 3.02 -35.90 8.10
C LEU A 66 2.42 -37.16 8.73
N VAL A 67 1.37 -37.70 8.12
CA VAL A 67 0.66 -38.85 8.68
C VAL A 67 1.23 -40.20 8.22
N GLU A 68 2.04 -40.25 7.13
CA GLU A 68 2.77 -41.47 6.75
C GLU A 68 3.72 -42.01 7.86
N GLN A 69 4.13 -41.13 8.79
CA GLN A 69 5.07 -41.49 9.85
C GLN A 69 4.39 -42.07 11.12
N GLU A 70 3.07 -41.97 11.27
CA GLU A 70 2.38 -42.29 12.51
C GLU A 70 1.98 -43.74 12.75
N ASP A 71 2.09 -44.61 11.79
CA ASP A 71 1.97 -46.07 12.05
C ASP A 71 2.96 -46.59 13.10
N LYS A 72 3.81 -45.71 13.65
CA LYS A 72 4.84 -45.97 14.65
C LYS A 72 4.59 -45.41 16.06
N GLY A 73 3.46 -44.83 16.34
CA GLY A 73 2.90 -44.71 17.70
C GLY A 73 3.37 -43.55 18.59
N LYS A 74 4.16 -42.58 18.15
CA LYS A 74 4.44 -41.33 18.88
C LYS A 74 4.93 -40.25 17.96
N VAL A 75 4.13 -39.18 17.82
CA VAL A 75 4.55 -37.97 17.16
C VAL A 75 5.56 -37.25 18.04
N ASN A 76 6.78 -37.14 17.57
CA ASN A 76 7.78 -36.28 18.19
C ASN A 76 7.91 -34.99 17.41
N ILE A 77 7.46 -33.88 18.02
CA ILE A 77 7.48 -32.55 17.38
C ILE A 77 8.87 -32.08 16.92
N ASN A 78 9.93 -32.70 17.48
CA ASN A 78 11.31 -32.39 17.09
C ASN A 78 11.75 -33.05 15.78
N ASP A 79 10.95 -33.99 15.26
CA ASP A 79 11.22 -34.64 13.97
C ASP A 79 10.77 -33.74 12.81
N TYR A 80 10.07 -32.63 13.11
CA TYR A 80 9.56 -31.67 12.14
C TYR A 80 10.32 -30.35 12.21
N THR A 81 10.44 -29.67 11.07
CA THR A 81 11.09 -28.34 10.96
C THR A 81 10.22 -27.35 10.22
N GLY A 82 10.46 -26.05 10.43
CA GLY A 82 9.79 -24.98 9.70
C GLY A 82 8.26 -24.99 9.84
N ASN A 83 7.56 -24.93 8.72
CA ASN A 83 6.10 -24.86 8.67
C ASN A 83 5.40 -26.14 9.14
N ASP A 84 6.03 -27.30 8.86
CA ASP A 84 5.48 -28.59 9.27
C ASP A 84 5.46 -28.72 10.80
N LYS A 85 6.50 -28.27 11.48
CA LYS A 85 6.54 -28.19 12.93
C LYS A 85 5.43 -27.33 13.51
N ARG A 86 5.18 -26.17 12.90
CA ARG A 86 4.12 -25.24 13.32
C ARG A 86 2.73 -25.88 13.16
N ILE A 87 2.48 -26.55 12.03
CA ILE A 87 1.20 -27.25 11.77
C ILE A 87 0.96 -28.35 12.79
N VAL A 88 1.94 -29.24 12.99
CA VAL A 88 1.84 -30.34 13.95
C VAL A 88 1.63 -29.81 15.37
N GLN A 89 2.36 -28.77 15.75
CA GLN A 89 2.22 -28.14 17.06
C GLN A 89 0.81 -27.55 17.24
N ALA A 90 0.29 -26.82 16.26
CA ALA A 90 -1.04 -26.24 16.31
C ALA A 90 -2.14 -27.30 16.43
N LEU A 91 -2.03 -28.41 15.71
CA LEU A 91 -2.98 -29.54 15.80
C LEU A 91 -2.93 -30.23 17.17
N LEU A 92 -1.74 -30.40 17.75
CA LEU A 92 -1.57 -31.03 19.08
C LEU A 92 -2.11 -30.11 20.18
N GLU A 93 -1.78 -28.83 20.16
CA GLU A 93 -2.22 -27.86 21.18
C GLU A 93 -3.74 -27.68 21.21
N ASN A 94 -4.42 -27.82 20.05
CA ASN A 94 -5.86 -27.70 19.93
C ASN A 94 -6.61 -29.04 20.01
N SER A 95 -5.94 -30.11 20.31
CA SER A 95 -6.54 -31.48 20.39
C SER A 95 -7.21 -31.96 19.10
N LEU A 96 -6.79 -31.41 17.94
CA LEU A 96 -7.33 -31.74 16.61
C LEU A 96 -6.52 -32.81 15.87
N TYR A 97 -5.44 -33.27 16.48
CA TYR A 97 -4.54 -34.25 15.84
C TYR A 97 -5.25 -35.56 15.54
N SER A 98 -6.05 -36.06 16.49
CA SER A 98 -6.83 -37.30 16.31
C SER A 98 -7.90 -37.15 15.24
N ASP A 99 -8.54 -35.97 15.15
CA ASP A 99 -9.56 -35.66 14.15
C ASP A 99 -8.95 -35.58 12.75
N PHE A 100 -7.77 -35.00 12.64
CA PHE A 100 -7.00 -34.95 11.40
C PHE A 100 -6.56 -36.34 10.93
N PHE A 101 -6.10 -37.19 11.86
CA PHE A 101 -5.73 -38.56 11.56
C PHE A 101 -6.92 -39.41 11.12
N GLU A 102 -8.07 -39.29 11.78
CA GLU A 102 -9.30 -40.01 11.42
C GLU A 102 -9.81 -39.58 10.04
N LEU A 103 -9.80 -38.31 9.76
CA LEU A 103 -10.16 -37.77 8.44
C LEU A 103 -9.27 -38.37 7.33
N ARG A 104 -7.97 -38.42 7.56
CA ARG A 104 -7.04 -39.00 6.62
C ARG A 104 -7.32 -40.49 6.38
N LYS A 105 -7.47 -41.28 7.46
CA LYS A 105 -7.78 -42.69 7.33
C LYS A 105 -9.02 -42.96 6.51
N GLN A 106 -10.07 -42.17 6.73
CA GLN A 106 -11.28 -42.21 5.92
C GLN A 106 -11.02 -41.88 4.44
N ILE A 107 -10.13 -40.92 4.17
CA ILE A 107 -9.72 -40.55 2.80
C ILE A 107 -8.97 -41.72 2.15
N GLU A 108 -8.00 -42.34 2.83
CA GLU A 108 -7.24 -43.45 2.29
C GLU A 108 -8.09 -44.67 2.01
N ASP A 109 -8.97 -45.06 2.95
CA ASP A 109 -9.87 -46.20 2.80
C ASP A 109 -10.82 -46.04 1.62
N LYS A 110 -11.31 -44.82 1.39
CA LYS A 110 -12.28 -44.51 0.30
C LYS A 110 -11.60 -44.25 -1.05
N MET A 111 -10.37 -43.69 -1.06
CA MET A 111 -9.58 -43.62 -2.30
C MET A 111 -9.29 -44.98 -2.87
N GLY A 112 -9.02 -45.98 -2.02
CA GLY A 112 -8.92 -47.39 -2.41
C GLY A 112 -10.19 -47.93 -3.05
N ALA A 113 -11.35 -47.31 -2.78
CA ALA A 113 -12.65 -47.63 -3.38
C ALA A 113 -13.01 -46.75 -4.60
N GLY A 114 -12.09 -45.91 -5.09
CA GLY A 114 -12.28 -45.08 -6.28
C GLY A 114 -13.15 -43.83 -6.06
N GLN A 115 -13.34 -43.40 -4.81
CA GLN A 115 -14.08 -42.16 -4.52
C GLN A 115 -13.16 -40.91 -4.56
N SER A 116 -13.74 -39.79 -4.93
CA SER A 116 -13.02 -38.51 -4.97
C SER A 116 -12.69 -37.99 -3.57
N VAL A 117 -11.43 -37.62 -3.33
CA VAL A 117 -10.96 -36.97 -2.08
C VAL A 117 -11.82 -35.75 -1.74
N TYR A 118 -12.17 -34.95 -2.70
CA TYR A 118 -12.95 -33.74 -2.50
C TYR A 118 -14.36 -33.99 -1.99
N SER A 119 -15.04 -35.05 -2.48
CA SER A 119 -16.36 -35.41 -1.96
C SER A 119 -16.30 -35.78 -0.49
N MET A 120 -15.24 -36.45 -0.06
CA MET A 120 -15.04 -36.83 1.34
C MET A 120 -14.72 -35.65 2.23
N LEU A 121 -13.92 -34.69 1.74
CA LEU A 121 -13.67 -33.45 2.46
C LEU A 121 -14.95 -32.64 2.65
N ILE A 122 -15.83 -32.58 1.63
CA ILE A 122 -17.14 -31.94 1.72
C ILE A 122 -18.05 -32.64 2.73
N ASP A 123 -18.10 -33.97 2.71
CA ASP A 123 -18.89 -34.76 3.68
C ASP A 123 -18.42 -34.54 5.13
N ASN A 124 -17.14 -34.18 5.33
CA ASN A 124 -16.52 -33.88 6.63
C ASN A 124 -16.23 -32.41 6.85
N LYS A 125 -16.92 -31.49 6.17
CA LYS A 125 -16.62 -30.03 6.18
C LYS A 125 -16.59 -29.41 7.57
N ALA A 126 -17.34 -29.92 8.53
CA ALA A 126 -17.32 -29.44 9.91
C ALA A 126 -15.95 -29.71 10.59
N MET A 127 -15.35 -30.87 10.32
CA MET A 127 -14.01 -31.21 10.81
C MET A 127 -12.94 -30.43 10.04
N VAL A 128 -13.07 -30.33 8.73
CA VAL A 128 -12.17 -29.53 7.87
C VAL A 128 -12.18 -28.07 8.30
N SER A 129 -13.35 -27.50 8.57
CA SER A 129 -13.51 -26.12 9.08
C SER A 129 -12.72 -25.90 10.38
N LYS A 130 -12.80 -26.82 11.34
CA LYS A 130 -12.04 -26.74 12.61
C LYS A 130 -10.54 -26.80 12.38
N ILE A 131 -10.09 -27.77 11.56
CA ILE A 131 -8.67 -27.94 11.25
C ILE A 131 -8.13 -26.69 10.57
N MET A 132 -8.85 -26.18 9.57
CA MET A 132 -8.46 -24.97 8.86
C MET A 132 -8.44 -23.73 9.77
N SER A 133 -9.42 -23.59 10.68
CA SER A 133 -9.46 -22.48 11.64
C SER A 133 -8.22 -22.44 12.52
N VAL A 134 -7.70 -23.61 12.93
CA VAL A 134 -6.48 -23.69 13.72
C VAL A 134 -5.23 -23.42 12.88
N LEU A 135 -5.17 -23.95 11.66
CA LEU A 135 -4.01 -23.80 10.79
C LEU A 135 -3.86 -22.36 10.26
N LEU A 136 -4.98 -21.67 10.03
CA LEU A 136 -5.02 -20.30 9.51
C LEU A 136 -5.11 -19.26 10.63
N GLU A 137 -5.23 -19.71 11.90
CA GLU A 137 -5.45 -18.82 13.06
C GLU A 137 -6.68 -17.92 12.92
N GLU A 138 -7.69 -18.37 12.15
CA GLU A 138 -8.92 -17.64 11.82
C GLU A 138 -10.16 -18.50 12.04
N SER A 139 -11.32 -17.86 12.27
CA SER A 139 -12.59 -18.57 12.38
C SER A 139 -13.14 -18.88 10.98
N ILE A 140 -12.92 -20.11 10.53
CA ILE A 140 -13.41 -20.62 9.25
C ILE A 140 -14.76 -21.32 9.46
N SER A 141 -15.83 -20.82 8.83
CA SER A 141 -17.14 -21.48 8.87
C SER A 141 -17.16 -22.70 7.93
N GLU A 142 -18.10 -23.62 8.16
CA GLU A 142 -18.30 -24.79 7.29
C GLU A 142 -18.55 -24.39 5.81
N ASN A 143 -19.27 -23.30 5.57
CA ASN A 143 -19.51 -22.78 4.22
C ASN A 143 -18.23 -22.31 3.56
N VAL A 144 -17.35 -21.63 4.32
CA VAL A 144 -16.05 -21.19 3.81
C VAL A 144 -15.15 -22.40 3.57
N ALA A 145 -15.14 -23.41 4.44
CA ALA A 145 -14.40 -24.63 4.23
C ALA A 145 -14.86 -25.38 2.97
N GLU A 146 -16.18 -25.46 2.73
CA GLU A 146 -16.75 -26.05 1.53
C GLU A 146 -16.33 -25.29 0.25
N LEU A 147 -16.33 -23.96 0.30
CA LEU A 147 -15.81 -23.12 -0.80
C LEU A 147 -14.35 -23.43 -1.09
N MET A 148 -13.50 -23.47 -0.07
CA MET A 148 -12.07 -23.73 -0.22
C MET A 148 -11.81 -25.13 -0.77
N ILE A 149 -12.59 -26.15 -0.36
CA ILE A 149 -12.49 -27.51 -0.90
C ILE A 149 -12.84 -27.53 -2.39
N ASN A 150 -13.91 -26.85 -2.78
CA ASN A 150 -14.35 -26.78 -4.18
C ASN A 150 -13.36 -26.00 -5.06
N GLU A 151 -12.80 -24.90 -4.55
CA GLU A 151 -11.73 -24.16 -5.22
C GLU A 151 -10.48 -25.04 -5.39
N GLY A 152 -10.07 -25.75 -4.35
CA GLY A 152 -8.93 -26.68 -4.41
C GLY A 152 -9.16 -27.79 -5.44
N LYS A 153 -10.34 -28.38 -5.46
CA LYS A 153 -10.72 -29.39 -6.46
C LYS A 153 -10.59 -28.84 -7.88
N TYR A 154 -11.21 -27.70 -8.13
CA TYR A 154 -11.19 -27.07 -9.46
C TYR A 154 -9.77 -26.79 -9.93
N LEU A 155 -8.93 -26.26 -9.04
CA LEU A 155 -7.57 -25.90 -9.38
C LEU A 155 -6.69 -27.13 -9.67
N VAL A 156 -6.83 -28.21 -8.88
CA VAL A 156 -6.14 -29.48 -9.16
C VAL A 156 -6.58 -30.09 -10.48
N GLU A 157 -7.87 -30.06 -10.78
CA GLU A 157 -8.42 -30.58 -12.03
C GLU A 157 -7.96 -29.79 -13.26
N HIS A 158 -7.72 -28.47 -13.12
CA HIS A 158 -7.33 -27.59 -14.23
C HIS A 158 -5.81 -27.42 -14.41
N PHE A 159 -5.05 -27.45 -13.33
CA PHE A 159 -3.60 -27.19 -13.35
C PHE A 159 -2.76 -28.45 -13.11
N GLY A 160 -3.31 -29.43 -12.42
CA GLY A 160 -2.55 -30.59 -11.94
C GLY A 160 -1.75 -30.29 -10.66
N GLU A 161 -1.42 -31.33 -9.89
CA GLU A 161 -0.73 -31.22 -8.61
C GLU A 161 0.69 -30.65 -8.74
N GLU A 162 1.44 -31.06 -9.76
CA GLU A 162 2.83 -30.61 -9.96
C GLU A 162 2.90 -29.10 -10.24
N GLU A 163 1.97 -28.57 -11.01
CA GLU A 163 1.95 -27.15 -11.35
C GLU A 163 1.50 -26.31 -10.16
N LEU A 164 0.53 -26.78 -9.37
CA LEU A 164 0.12 -26.12 -8.13
C LEU A 164 1.24 -26.11 -7.09
N LEU A 165 2.07 -27.14 -7.03
CA LEU A 165 3.26 -27.17 -6.18
C LEU A 165 4.33 -26.17 -6.66
N ALA A 166 4.51 -26.02 -7.97
CA ALA A 166 5.39 -25.02 -8.53
C ALA A 166 4.91 -23.59 -8.27
N MET A 167 3.59 -23.36 -8.21
CA MET A 167 2.97 -22.08 -7.82
C MET A 167 3.25 -21.67 -6.37
N ASN A 168 3.75 -22.56 -5.54
CA ASN A 168 4.16 -22.26 -4.16
C ASN A 168 5.52 -21.53 -4.08
N SER A 169 6.14 -21.20 -5.23
CA SER A 169 7.32 -20.35 -5.30
C SER A 169 6.96 -18.87 -5.05
N ASN A 170 7.95 -18.08 -4.59
CA ASN A 170 7.77 -16.64 -4.37
C ASN A 170 7.50 -15.83 -5.67
N ASP A 171 7.56 -16.48 -6.82
CA ASP A 171 7.41 -15.88 -8.15
C ASP A 171 5.96 -15.99 -8.69
N PHE A 172 5.04 -16.54 -7.91
CA PHE A 172 3.65 -16.71 -8.33
C PHE A 172 2.92 -15.36 -8.44
N LYS A 173 2.34 -15.10 -9.61
CA LYS A 173 1.55 -13.89 -9.89
C LYS A 173 0.11 -14.25 -10.19
N LEU A 174 -0.83 -13.49 -9.59
CA LEU A 174 -2.26 -13.63 -9.83
C LEU A 174 -2.61 -13.44 -11.32
N GLU A 175 -1.85 -12.58 -12.02
CA GLU A 175 -2.00 -12.33 -13.45
C GLU A 175 -1.81 -13.59 -14.31
N ASP A 176 -0.97 -14.53 -13.89
CA ASP A 176 -0.72 -15.77 -14.64
C ASP A 176 -1.93 -16.72 -14.57
N ILE A 177 -2.63 -16.74 -13.41
CA ILE A 177 -3.91 -17.42 -13.29
C ILE A 177 -4.98 -16.69 -14.11
N ALA A 178 -5.07 -15.38 -14.00
CA ALA A 178 -6.07 -14.57 -14.70
C ALA A 178 -6.02 -14.81 -16.22
N LYS A 179 -4.81 -14.87 -16.81
CA LYS A 179 -4.63 -15.19 -18.23
C LYS A 179 -5.18 -16.54 -18.61
N ARG A 180 -4.96 -17.57 -17.79
CA ARG A 180 -5.49 -18.93 -18.05
C ARG A 180 -7.02 -19.00 -17.98
N PHE A 181 -7.61 -18.24 -17.06
CA PHE A 181 -9.06 -18.13 -16.95
C PHE A 181 -9.68 -17.14 -17.94
N GLN A 182 -8.88 -16.54 -18.84
CA GLN A 182 -9.33 -15.54 -19.82
C GLN A 182 -10.05 -14.37 -19.13
N ILE A 183 -9.50 -13.92 -18.00
CA ILE A 183 -9.97 -12.75 -17.27
C ILE A 183 -9.36 -11.51 -17.93
N LYS A 184 -10.12 -10.43 -17.99
CA LYS A 184 -9.65 -9.17 -18.57
C LYS A 184 -8.49 -8.59 -17.79
N GLU A 185 -7.48 -8.08 -18.49
CA GLU A 185 -6.29 -7.48 -17.88
C GLU A 185 -6.53 -6.09 -17.26
N ASP A 186 -7.69 -5.47 -17.49
CA ASP A 186 -8.00 -4.07 -17.09
C ASP A 186 -8.75 -3.98 -15.77
N ILE A 187 -8.92 -5.07 -15.05
CA ILE A 187 -9.56 -5.10 -13.74
C ILE A 187 -8.52 -5.17 -12.63
N ASP A 188 -8.86 -4.64 -11.46
CA ASP A 188 -7.95 -4.66 -10.31
C ASP A 188 -7.77 -6.09 -9.75
N GLU A 189 -6.79 -6.25 -8.84
CA GLU A 189 -6.47 -7.56 -8.25
C GLU A 189 -7.64 -8.16 -7.48
N ILE A 190 -8.45 -7.34 -6.82
CA ILE A 190 -9.61 -7.79 -6.04
C ILE A 190 -10.66 -8.36 -6.98
N ASP A 191 -11.00 -7.60 -8.01
CA ASP A 191 -11.98 -8.03 -9.02
C ASP A 191 -11.49 -9.26 -9.78
N THR A 192 -10.20 -9.33 -10.11
CA THR A 192 -9.57 -10.50 -10.71
C THR A 192 -9.74 -11.75 -9.84
N TYR A 193 -9.46 -11.64 -8.55
CA TYR A 193 -9.66 -12.75 -7.62
C TYR A 193 -11.13 -13.21 -7.56
N PHE A 194 -12.06 -12.26 -7.45
CA PHE A 194 -13.48 -12.59 -7.37
C PHE A 194 -14.03 -13.15 -8.67
N GLU A 195 -13.53 -12.72 -9.83
CA GLU A 195 -13.87 -13.34 -11.11
C GLU A 195 -13.36 -14.78 -11.21
N ILE A 196 -12.13 -15.04 -10.74
CA ILE A 196 -11.61 -16.41 -10.63
C ILE A 196 -12.51 -17.24 -9.71
N SER A 197 -12.80 -16.74 -8.50
CA SER A 197 -13.62 -17.44 -7.51
C SER A 197 -15.03 -17.74 -8.04
N THR A 198 -15.64 -16.83 -8.77
CA THR A 198 -16.95 -17.05 -9.40
C THR A 198 -16.91 -18.15 -10.48
N LYS A 199 -15.84 -18.21 -11.28
CA LYS A 199 -15.66 -19.26 -12.29
C LYS A 199 -15.40 -20.63 -11.65
N VAL A 200 -14.65 -20.64 -10.56
CA VAL A 200 -14.31 -21.86 -9.81
C VAL A 200 -15.50 -22.38 -9.00
N CYS A 201 -16.34 -21.50 -8.47
CA CYS A 201 -17.45 -21.86 -7.60
C CYS A 201 -18.74 -21.11 -7.95
N PRO A 202 -19.37 -21.40 -9.12
CA PRO A 202 -20.55 -20.67 -9.63
C PRO A 202 -21.75 -20.67 -8.66
N GLN A 203 -21.86 -21.69 -7.79
CA GLN A 203 -22.99 -21.82 -6.85
C GLN A 203 -22.95 -20.80 -5.70
N SER A 204 -21.85 -20.12 -5.49
CA SER A 204 -21.65 -19.12 -4.43
C SER A 204 -21.59 -17.68 -4.96
N ASP A 205 -21.99 -17.43 -6.19
CA ASP A 205 -21.87 -16.12 -6.87
C ASP A 205 -22.42 -14.94 -6.03
N ASN A 206 -23.55 -15.13 -5.35
CA ASN A 206 -24.14 -14.08 -4.50
C ASN A 206 -23.28 -13.75 -3.24
N ASP A 207 -22.69 -14.77 -2.63
CA ASP A 207 -21.84 -14.60 -1.44
C ASP A 207 -20.49 -13.98 -1.83
N ILE A 208 -19.95 -14.40 -2.98
CA ILE A 208 -18.74 -13.84 -3.57
C ILE A 208 -18.93 -12.35 -3.86
N LYS A 209 -19.99 -11.97 -4.57
CA LYS A 209 -20.32 -10.58 -4.89
C LYS A 209 -20.56 -9.72 -3.65
N LYS A 210 -21.18 -10.29 -2.62
CA LYS A 210 -21.34 -9.61 -1.34
C LYS A 210 -20.00 -9.31 -0.68
N LYS A 211 -19.12 -10.29 -0.60
CA LYS A 211 -17.76 -10.10 -0.04
C LYS A 211 -16.94 -9.09 -0.84
N GLN A 212 -16.96 -9.16 -2.17
CA GLN A 212 -16.33 -8.18 -3.05
C GLN A 212 -16.81 -6.76 -2.73
N SER A 213 -18.13 -6.57 -2.61
CA SER A 213 -18.70 -5.27 -2.26
C SER A 213 -18.27 -4.79 -0.86
N GLU A 214 -18.20 -5.69 0.12
CA GLU A 214 -17.72 -5.38 1.48
C GLU A 214 -16.25 -4.91 1.46
N ILE A 215 -15.39 -5.55 0.69
CA ILE A 215 -13.98 -5.18 0.56
C ILE A 215 -13.83 -3.80 -0.09
N HIS A 216 -14.52 -3.55 -1.19
CA HIS A 216 -14.49 -2.22 -1.82
C HIS A 216 -15.02 -1.11 -0.90
N GLU A 217 -16.03 -1.41 -0.07
CA GLU A 217 -16.50 -0.44 0.92
C GLU A 217 -15.43 -0.16 2.00
N GLN A 218 -14.72 -1.18 2.43
CA GLN A 218 -13.61 -1.03 3.39
C GLN A 218 -12.45 -0.22 2.80
N GLU A 219 -12.09 -0.47 1.54
CA GLU A 219 -11.08 0.34 0.82
C GLU A 219 -11.46 1.82 0.83
N LYS A 220 -12.71 2.13 0.48
CA LYS A 220 -13.25 3.50 0.54
C LYS A 220 -13.18 4.09 1.95
N GLN A 221 -13.48 3.29 2.99
CA GLN A 221 -13.39 3.76 4.38
C GLN A 221 -11.95 4.08 4.79
N ILE A 222 -10.98 3.24 4.44
CA ILE A 222 -9.57 3.49 4.71
C ILE A 222 -9.09 4.75 3.99
N GLN A 223 -9.42 4.91 2.70
CA GLN A 223 -9.10 6.13 1.96
C GLN A 223 -9.74 7.37 2.59
N LYS A 224 -10.98 7.26 3.04
CA LYS A 224 -11.67 8.36 3.74
C LYS A 224 -10.98 8.73 5.07
N ILE A 225 -10.48 7.74 5.80
CA ILE A 225 -9.68 7.97 7.01
C ILE A 225 -8.41 8.77 6.65
N MET A 226 -7.70 8.40 5.60
CA MET A 226 -6.53 9.11 5.13
C MET A 226 -6.87 10.55 4.74
N ASP A 227 -7.89 10.74 3.92
CA ASP A 227 -8.31 12.05 3.40
C ASP A 227 -8.81 13.01 4.51
N GLN A 228 -9.35 12.45 5.60
CA GLN A 228 -9.94 13.24 6.67
C GLN A 228 -9.02 13.51 7.86
N ASN A 229 -8.02 12.66 8.09
CA ASN A 229 -7.20 12.74 9.30
C ASN A 229 -5.77 13.20 9.05
N PHE A 230 -5.38 13.38 7.79
CA PHE A 230 -4.03 13.83 7.45
C PHE A 230 -4.06 15.07 6.57
N ALA A 231 -3.08 15.95 6.79
CA ALA A 231 -2.74 17.00 5.85
C ALA A 231 -1.23 16.96 5.58
N VAL A 232 -0.86 17.20 4.32
CA VAL A 232 0.51 17.01 3.82
C VAL A 232 1.02 18.28 3.18
N GLY A 233 2.18 18.73 3.64
CA GLY A 233 2.91 19.87 3.07
C GLY A 233 4.12 19.38 2.28
N CYS A 234 4.10 19.58 0.95
CA CYS A 234 5.16 19.13 0.05
C CYS A 234 6.23 20.21 -0.14
N LEU A 235 7.48 19.82 0.01
CA LEU A 235 8.70 20.61 -0.18
C LEU A 235 9.63 19.86 -1.12
N THR A 236 10.64 20.51 -1.67
CA THR A 236 11.67 19.91 -2.51
C THR A 236 13.07 20.34 -2.07
N THR A 237 14.08 19.61 -2.50
CA THR A 237 15.49 19.98 -2.27
C THR A 237 16.09 20.85 -3.38
N ASP A 238 15.37 21.07 -4.49
CA ASP A 238 15.88 21.85 -5.63
C ASP A 238 14.96 23.00 -6.05
N TYR A 239 15.51 24.21 -6.14
CA TYR A 239 14.83 25.40 -6.63
C TYR A 239 15.07 25.67 -8.11
N ARG A 240 15.87 24.86 -8.82
CA ARG A 240 16.27 25.07 -10.21
C ARG A 240 15.57 24.16 -11.19
N ASN A 241 14.76 23.22 -10.73
CA ASN A 241 14.10 22.25 -11.58
C ASN A 241 13.05 22.88 -12.49
N ASN A 242 13.26 22.80 -13.82
CA ASN A 242 12.38 23.39 -14.83
C ASN A 242 10.95 22.84 -14.78
N LEU A 243 10.79 21.54 -14.51
CA LEU A 243 9.46 20.92 -14.43
C LEU A 243 8.70 21.43 -13.20
N MET A 244 9.38 21.62 -12.07
CA MET A 244 8.77 22.17 -10.86
C MET A 244 8.31 23.63 -11.07
N TRP A 245 9.09 24.44 -11.77
CA TRP A 245 8.68 25.79 -12.15
C TRP A 245 7.47 25.78 -13.08
N SER A 246 7.41 24.85 -13.99
CA SER A 246 6.29 24.70 -14.93
C SER A 246 5.01 24.25 -14.24
N HIS A 247 5.08 23.22 -13.40
CA HIS A 247 3.92 22.59 -12.77
C HIS A 247 3.38 23.39 -11.58
N TYR A 248 4.27 23.91 -10.71
CA TYR A 248 3.89 24.44 -9.41
C TYR A 248 4.08 25.96 -9.25
N ALA A 249 4.70 26.61 -10.21
CA ALA A 249 4.92 28.06 -10.21
C ALA A 249 4.29 28.76 -11.44
N ASP A 250 3.12 28.32 -11.85
CA ASP A 250 2.32 28.93 -12.93
C ASP A 250 3.16 29.18 -14.22
N GLY A 251 3.83 28.11 -14.70
CA GLY A 251 4.64 28.23 -15.91
C GLY A 251 5.74 29.30 -15.81
N HIS A 252 6.55 29.25 -14.76
CA HIS A 252 7.63 30.19 -14.44
C HIS A 252 7.19 31.64 -14.09
N LYS A 253 5.88 31.91 -13.90
CA LYS A 253 5.37 33.19 -13.47
C LYS A 253 5.23 33.37 -11.96
N GLY A 254 5.29 32.23 -11.22
CA GLY A 254 5.20 32.18 -9.79
C GLY A 254 6.52 32.42 -9.08
N PHE A 255 6.63 31.94 -7.85
CA PHE A 255 7.81 32.09 -6.99
C PHE A 255 8.14 30.81 -6.25
N CYS A 256 9.36 30.74 -5.73
CA CYS A 256 9.81 29.64 -4.88
C CYS A 256 10.34 30.22 -3.56
N ILE A 257 9.96 29.61 -2.44
CA ILE A 257 10.37 30.03 -1.09
C ILE A 257 11.44 29.05 -0.60
N GLU A 258 12.54 29.57 -0.08
CA GLU A 258 13.58 28.81 0.62
C GLU A 258 13.35 28.90 2.12
N TYR A 259 13.16 27.77 2.77
CA TYR A 259 13.05 27.64 4.22
C TYR A 259 14.34 27.08 4.83
N ASP A 260 14.74 27.58 6.01
CA ASP A 260 15.89 27.08 6.75
C ASP A 260 15.43 26.16 7.89
N PHE A 261 15.78 24.87 7.75
CA PHE A 261 15.45 23.83 8.72
C PHE A 261 16.62 23.44 9.62
N LYS A 262 17.76 24.15 9.56
CA LYS A 262 18.99 23.77 10.30
C LYS A 262 18.83 23.71 11.81
N ASP A 263 18.10 24.66 12.38
CA ASP A 263 17.99 24.81 13.84
C ASP A 263 16.80 24.06 14.45
N LEU A 264 16.01 23.37 13.62
CA LEU A 264 14.80 22.70 14.06
C LEU A 264 15.09 21.26 14.48
N LYS A 265 15.49 21.09 15.74
CA LYS A 265 15.84 19.79 16.33
C LYS A 265 14.68 18.79 16.45
N ASN A 266 13.41 19.17 16.17
CA ASN A 266 12.23 18.38 16.49
C ASN A 266 11.14 18.40 15.41
N ILE A 267 11.48 18.41 14.11
CA ILE A 267 10.44 18.15 13.08
C ILE A 267 10.39 16.65 12.82
N ASN A 268 9.79 15.92 13.77
CA ASN A 268 9.59 14.47 13.64
C ASN A 268 8.70 14.06 12.47
N ASN A 269 8.05 15.03 11.83
CA ASN A 269 7.04 14.79 10.78
C ASN A 269 7.51 15.23 9.39
N LEU A 270 8.77 15.62 9.21
CA LEU A 270 9.38 15.97 7.94
C LEU A 270 10.19 14.79 7.41
N LEU A 271 9.70 14.13 6.38
CA LEU A 271 10.24 12.89 5.84
C LEU A 271 10.43 12.98 4.33
N PRO A 272 11.47 12.32 3.76
CA PRO A 272 11.61 12.20 2.31
C PRO A 272 10.58 11.25 1.73
N VAL A 273 10.17 11.53 0.49
CA VAL A 273 9.33 10.63 -0.30
C VAL A 273 10.17 9.50 -0.86
N ALA A 274 9.67 8.28 -0.75
CA ALA A 274 10.18 7.11 -1.45
C ALA A 274 9.50 7.01 -2.83
N TYR A 275 10.28 6.74 -3.86
CA TYR A 275 9.76 6.57 -5.21
C TYR A 275 9.74 5.09 -5.58
N SER A 276 8.61 4.62 -6.15
CA SER A 276 8.39 3.21 -6.49
C SER A 276 7.48 3.09 -7.70
N THR A 277 7.65 2.04 -8.48
CA THR A 277 6.68 1.62 -9.50
C THR A 277 5.48 0.92 -8.88
N ASP A 278 5.64 0.36 -7.67
CA ASP A 278 4.59 -0.36 -6.97
C ASP A 278 3.84 0.58 -6.03
N ARG A 279 2.52 0.51 -6.09
CA ARG A 279 1.64 1.25 -5.16
C ARG A 279 1.74 0.65 -3.75
N PRO A 280 1.76 1.50 -2.72
CA PRO A 280 1.57 1.03 -1.35
C PRO A 280 0.28 0.24 -1.20
N SER A 281 0.34 -0.89 -0.52
CA SER A 281 -0.81 -1.76 -0.34
C SER A 281 -1.02 -2.17 1.10
N ILE A 282 -2.27 -2.47 1.45
CA ILE A 282 -2.64 -3.13 2.71
C ILE A 282 -3.01 -4.57 2.39
N PRO A 283 -2.42 -5.56 3.08
CA PRO A 283 -2.88 -6.93 3.02
C PRO A 283 -4.32 -7.05 3.52
N LEU A 284 -5.15 -7.81 2.82
CA LEU A 284 -6.55 -8.02 3.21
C LEU A 284 -6.71 -8.64 4.60
N GLU A 285 -5.76 -9.45 5.02
CA GLU A 285 -5.72 -10.04 6.37
C GLU A 285 -5.79 -8.96 7.46
N CYS A 286 -5.16 -7.80 7.20
CA CYS A 286 -5.21 -6.67 8.12
C CYS A 286 -6.63 -6.11 8.33
N ILE A 287 -7.56 -6.42 7.44
CA ILE A 287 -8.93 -5.91 7.49
C ILE A 287 -9.86 -6.85 8.24
N TYR A 288 -9.62 -8.16 8.12
CA TYR A 288 -10.45 -9.19 8.74
C TYR A 288 -10.08 -9.53 10.18
N ASN A 289 -8.82 -9.28 10.58
CA ASN A 289 -8.35 -9.55 11.94
C ASN A 289 -8.56 -8.35 12.87
N ASN A 290 -9.55 -8.40 13.76
CA ASN A 290 -9.82 -7.39 14.80
C ASN A 290 -8.76 -7.39 15.95
N SER A 291 -7.50 -7.77 15.69
CA SER A 291 -6.46 -7.80 16.71
C SER A 291 -5.86 -6.40 16.96
N LYS A 292 -5.29 -6.18 18.15
CA LYS A 292 -4.61 -4.92 18.50
C LYS A 292 -3.42 -4.61 17.59
N ASP A 293 -2.81 -5.63 17.00
CA ASP A 293 -1.68 -5.49 16.09
C ASP A 293 -2.10 -4.90 14.73
N MET A 294 -3.36 -5.08 14.35
CA MET A 294 -3.94 -4.57 13.12
C MET A 294 -3.93 -3.05 13.03
N ASN A 295 -4.26 -2.35 14.11
CA ASN A 295 -4.19 -0.88 14.14
C ASN A 295 -2.78 -0.36 13.83
N THR A 296 -1.76 -1.12 14.20
CA THR A 296 -0.35 -0.80 13.95
C THR A 296 -0.01 -1.00 12.47
N GLU A 297 -0.42 -2.10 11.86
CA GLU A 297 -0.12 -2.40 10.45
C GLU A 297 -0.90 -1.47 9.49
N VAL A 298 -2.17 -1.22 9.75
CA VAL A 298 -2.95 -0.21 9.00
C VAL A 298 -2.31 1.17 9.13
N THR A 299 -1.91 1.57 10.34
CA THR A 299 -1.24 2.86 10.55
C THR A 299 0.08 2.94 9.78
N LYS A 300 0.90 1.90 9.80
CA LYS A 300 2.14 1.83 9.00
C LYS A 300 1.84 1.97 7.50
N ALA A 301 0.86 1.23 6.99
CA ALA A 301 0.49 1.27 5.59
C ALA A 301 -0.01 2.67 5.17
N LEU A 302 -0.78 3.36 6.03
CA LEU A 302 -1.18 4.76 5.81
C LEU A 302 0.03 5.69 5.70
N TYR A 303 1.01 5.57 6.60
CA TYR A 303 2.24 6.38 6.52
C TYR A 303 3.08 6.04 5.29
N ILE A 304 3.18 4.77 4.92
CA ILE A 304 3.86 4.35 3.70
C ILE A 304 3.19 4.99 2.47
N ALA A 305 1.84 4.97 2.41
CA ALA A 305 1.12 5.60 1.30
C ALA A 305 1.29 7.12 1.25
N LEU A 306 1.36 7.78 2.42
CA LEU A 306 1.63 9.22 2.50
C LEU A 306 3.06 9.59 2.09
N LEU A 307 3.98 8.63 2.06
CA LEU A 307 5.41 8.84 1.80
C LEU A 307 5.91 8.12 0.54
N THR A 308 5.04 7.48 -0.23
CA THR A 308 5.41 6.80 -1.48
C THR A 308 4.73 7.49 -2.66
N LYS A 309 5.49 7.66 -3.74
CA LYS A 309 5.03 8.28 -5.00
C LYS A 309 5.59 7.52 -6.19
N ASP A 310 4.91 7.58 -7.34
CA ASP A 310 5.38 6.96 -8.59
C ASP A 310 6.75 7.51 -9.00
N ASN A 311 7.61 6.64 -9.51
CA ASN A 311 8.96 6.97 -10.01
C ASN A 311 8.97 8.08 -11.06
N ILE A 312 7.90 8.27 -11.83
CA ILE A 312 7.77 9.34 -12.80
C ILE A 312 7.94 10.73 -12.17
N TRP A 313 7.67 10.85 -10.85
CA TRP A 313 7.80 12.08 -10.07
C TRP A 313 9.14 12.20 -9.32
N GLU A 314 10.09 11.29 -9.50
CA GLU A 314 11.37 11.29 -8.78
C GLU A 314 12.15 12.60 -8.93
N TYR A 315 11.99 13.27 -10.06
CA TYR A 315 12.60 14.58 -10.31
C TYR A 315 12.20 15.68 -9.33
N GLU A 316 11.09 15.50 -8.57
CA GLU A 316 10.64 16.46 -7.56
C GLU A 316 11.53 16.46 -6.32
N ASN A 317 12.27 15.37 -6.04
CA ASN A 317 13.08 15.22 -4.82
C ASN A 317 12.31 15.67 -3.57
N GLU A 318 11.09 15.11 -3.42
CA GLU A 318 10.07 15.61 -2.51
C GLU A 318 10.36 15.23 -1.06
N TRP A 319 10.06 16.17 -0.17
CA TRP A 319 9.99 15.99 1.28
C TRP A 319 8.61 16.40 1.76
N ARG A 320 8.04 15.65 2.68
CA ARG A 320 6.68 15.87 3.19
C ARG A 320 6.66 16.18 4.67
N ILE A 321 5.91 17.23 5.05
CA ILE A 321 5.47 17.46 6.42
C ILE A 321 4.10 16.81 6.53
N ILE A 322 3.98 15.79 7.39
CA ILE A 322 2.72 15.07 7.63
C ILE A 322 2.18 15.50 8.98
N ILE A 323 0.94 15.99 9.01
CA ILE A 323 0.25 16.39 10.24
C ILE A 323 -1.10 15.70 10.36
N SER A 324 -1.48 15.36 11.60
CA SER A 324 -2.85 14.93 11.90
C SER A 324 -3.75 16.17 11.91
N ALA A 325 -4.67 16.24 10.95
CA ALA A 325 -5.61 17.35 10.83
C ALA A 325 -6.87 16.92 10.09
N THR A 326 -7.99 17.47 10.47
CA THR A 326 -9.25 17.28 9.74
C THR A 326 -9.27 18.26 8.55
N GLY A 327 -8.94 17.74 7.37
CA GLY A 327 -8.80 18.53 6.14
C GLY A 327 -7.51 19.34 6.06
N GLY A 328 -7.38 20.20 5.04
CA GLY A 328 -6.21 21.04 4.85
C GLY A 328 -6.04 22.09 5.96
N LYS A 329 -4.79 22.38 6.33
CA LYS A 329 -4.46 23.28 7.44
C LYS A 329 -3.21 24.11 7.17
N ASN A 330 -3.23 25.38 7.57
CA ASN A 330 -2.02 26.20 7.63
C ASN A 330 -1.18 25.85 8.87
N ILE A 331 0.12 25.73 8.67
CA ILE A 331 1.11 25.50 9.73
C ILE A 331 2.15 26.63 9.72
N GLU A 332 2.74 26.92 10.87
CA GLU A 332 3.90 27.79 10.96
C GLU A 332 5.11 27.12 10.32
N MET A 333 5.87 27.92 9.56
CA MET A 333 7.05 27.45 8.86
C MET A 333 8.33 28.03 9.47
N PRO A 334 9.47 27.33 9.29
CA PRO A 334 10.78 27.87 9.62
C PRO A 334 11.04 29.24 8.99
N PRO A 335 12.08 29.96 9.45
CA PRO A 335 12.47 31.21 8.83
C PRO A 335 12.72 31.06 7.33
N ILE A 336 12.25 32.04 6.58
CA ILE A 336 12.46 32.12 5.14
C ILE A 336 13.85 32.74 4.90
N SER A 337 14.72 32.02 4.21
CA SER A 337 16.09 32.50 3.89
C SER A 337 16.18 33.23 2.56
N ALA A 338 15.31 32.91 1.60
CA ALA A 338 15.23 33.61 0.31
C ALA A 338 13.89 33.39 -0.40
N ILE A 339 13.57 34.30 -1.30
CA ILE A 339 12.47 34.14 -2.27
C ILE A 339 13.07 34.19 -3.68
N TYR A 340 12.73 33.23 -4.51
CA TYR A 340 13.12 33.18 -5.91
C TYR A 340 11.92 33.53 -6.77
N LEU A 341 12.04 34.55 -7.60
CA LEU A 341 11.04 35.01 -8.55
C LEU A 341 11.18 34.21 -9.85
N GLY A 342 10.07 33.73 -10.42
CA GLY A 342 10.08 32.99 -11.67
C GLY A 342 10.59 33.77 -12.86
N ALA A 343 11.22 33.08 -13.80
CA ALA A 343 11.88 33.71 -14.96
C ALA A 343 10.91 34.52 -15.86
N GLN A 344 9.62 34.21 -15.81
CA GLN A 344 8.57 34.88 -16.60
C GLN A 344 7.58 35.63 -15.71
N MET A 345 7.96 36.01 -14.49
CA MET A 345 7.08 36.66 -13.53
C MET A 345 6.64 38.04 -14.06
N PRO A 346 5.33 38.37 -14.05
CA PRO A 346 4.84 39.70 -14.40
C PRO A 346 5.32 40.77 -13.41
N GLU A 347 5.63 41.96 -13.90
CA GLU A 347 6.16 43.06 -13.08
C GLU A 347 5.23 43.49 -11.93
N GLY A 348 3.89 43.41 -12.13
CA GLY A 348 2.93 43.68 -11.06
C GLY A 348 3.00 42.72 -9.88
N ASP A 349 3.24 41.44 -10.14
CA ASP A 349 3.38 40.43 -9.10
C ASP A 349 4.78 40.48 -8.46
N LYS A 350 5.80 40.79 -9.26
CA LYS A 350 7.16 41.02 -8.78
C LYS A 350 7.19 42.15 -7.74
N LYS A 351 6.52 43.28 -8.00
CA LYS A 351 6.43 44.37 -7.02
C LYS A 351 5.79 43.96 -5.72
N LYS A 352 4.66 43.23 -5.75
CA LYS A 352 3.99 42.70 -4.53
C LYS A 352 4.93 41.83 -3.67
N LEU A 353 5.64 40.91 -4.31
CA LEU A 353 6.55 40.00 -3.61
C LEU A 353 7.74 40.72 -3.01
N ILE A 354 8.31 41.72 -3.73
CA ILE A 354 9.40 42.54 -3.22
C ILE A 354 8.94 43.41 -2.04
N GLU A 355 7.73 43.95 -2.07
CA GLU A 355 7.17 44.74 -0.94
C GLU A 355 7.04 43.85 0.32
N ILE A 356 6.52 42.63 0.18
CA ILE A 356 6.42 41.67 1.30
C ILE A 356 7.82 41.27 1.82
N ALA A 357 8.74 40.99 0.90
CA ALA A 357 10.11 40.59 1.25
C ALA A 357 10.87 41.71 1.98
N ASN A 358 10.74 42.94 1.54
CA ASN A 358 11.36 44.13 2.16
C ASN A 358 10.84 44.35 3.59
N LYS A 359 9.51 44.24 3.81
CA LYS A 359 8.92 44.32 5.17
C LYS A 359 9.49 43.26 6.13
N LYS A 360 9.78 42.09 5.59
CA LYS A 360 10.29 40.94 6.36
C LYS A 360 11.83 40.83 6.32
N LYS A 361 12.52 41.69 5.60
CA LYS A 361 13.98 41.63 5.37
C LYS A 361 14.46 40.30 4.79
N ILE A 362 13.67 39.76 3.83
CA ILE A 362 13.98 38.51 3.16
C ILE A 362 14.70 38.81 1.83
N PRO A 363 15.85 38.19 1.54
CA PRO A 363 16.55 38.31 0.26
C PRO A 363 15.66 37.84 -0.91
N VAL A 364 15.68 38.57 -2.02
CA VAL A 364 14.94 38.24 -3.24
C VAL A 364 15.91 38.00 -4.39
N LYS A 365 15.73 36.88 -5.09
CA LYS A 365 16.52 36.49 -6.26
C LYS A 365 15.61 36.33 -7.48
N GLN A 366 16.12 36.68 -8.66
CA GLN A 366 15.44 36.50 -9.92
C GLN A 366 15.98 35.24 -10.61
N MET A 367 15.09 34.31 -10.98
CA MET A 367 15.46 33.21 -11.85
C MET A 367 15.68 33.69 -13.28
N VAL A 368 16.76 33.25 -13.88
CA VAL A 368 17.15 33.61 -15.25
C VAL A 368 17.41 32.35 -16.05
N VAL A 369 16.91 32.33 -17.28
CA VAL A 369 17.13 31.24 -18.24
C VAL A 369 18.55 31.36 -18.81
N ASP A 370 19.31 30.28 -18.77
CA ASP A 370 20.60 30.22 -19.43
C ASP A 370 20.42 30.27 -20.96
N ARG A 371 21.36 30.89 -21.66
CA ARG A 371 21.27 31.07 -23.12
C ARG A 371 21.87 29.88 -23.91
N GLY A 372 22.69 29.08 -23.27
CA GLY A 372 23.44 28.00 -23.92
C GLY A 372 22.96 26.59 -23.58
N VAL A 373 22.30 26.44 -22.44
CA VAL A 373 21.85 25.14 -21.92
C VAL A 373 20.45 25.23 -21.31
N TYR A 374 19.78 24.10 -21.18
CA TYR A 374 18.44 24.05 -20.52
C TYR A 374 18.59 24.10 -19.00
N ALA A 375 19.00 25.26 -18.47
CA ALA A 375 19.22 25.48 -17.06
C ALA A 375 18.66 26.81 -16.59
N LEU A 376 18.32 26.86 -15.29
CA LEU A 376 17.95 28.08 -14.58
C LEU A 376 19.03 28.40 -13.54
N HIS A 377 19.37 29.66 -13.42
CA HIS A 377 20.21 30.17 -12.34
C HIS A 377 19.60 31.39 -11.66
N ALA A 378 19.95 31.60 -10.40
CA ALA A 378 19.43 32.72 -9.62
C ALA A 378 20.44 33.89 -9.66
N GLN A 379 19.93 35.10 -9.85
CA GLN A 379 20.68 36.34 -9.75
C GLN A 379 20.07 37.22 -8.66
N GLU A 380 20.89 38.02 -7.99
CA GLU A 380 20.38 39.02 -7.03
C GLU A 380 19.43 40.00 -7.71
N CYS A 381 18.30 40.26 -7.06
CA CYS A 381 17.31 41.19 -7.61
C CYS A 381 17.73 42.63 -7.33
N ALA A 382 17.98 43.38 -8.37
CA ALA A 382 18.48 44.77 -8.27
C ALA A 382 17.51 45.75 -7.57
N TYR A 383 16.28 45.36 -7.25
CA TYR A 383 15.23 46.20 -6.67
C TYR A 383 15.26 46.29 -5.13
N ILE A 384 16.21 45.62 -4.45
CA ILE A 384 16.27 45.61 -2.98
C ILE A 384 16.87 46.92 -2.39
N ASN A 385 17.48 47.74 -3.22
CA ASN A 385 18.25 48.94 -2.79
C ASN A 385 17.61 50.28 -3.15
N GLN A 386 16.28 50.37 -3.27
CA GLN A 386 15.60 51.65 -3.41
C GLN A 386 14.61 51.94 -2.29
#